data_eef51d0b3e143fb4a0c3884bf285ddaf
#
_entry.id   eef51d0b3e143fb4a0c3884bf285ddaf
#
_cell.length_a   1.000
_cell.length_b   1.000
_cell.length_c   1.000
_cell.angle_alpha   90.00
_cell.angle_beta   90.00
_cell.angle_gamma   90.00
#
_symmetry.space_group_name_H-M   'P 1'
#
loop_
_entity.id
_entity.type
_entity.pdbx_description
1 polymer ?
#
loop_
_entity_poly.entity_id
_entity_poly.type
_entity_poly.pdbx_seq_one_letter_code
_entity_poly.pdbx_strand_id
1 'polypeptide(L)'
;WDIHNEGTQPSVRSVTNRLDAERVAVREALGYGAPHFPLADHYATDGDEWMYGRKGHEQLVDSGDWREHIVLTEHRYMREDTQQGLAFLVSVADWAGVAAPTATGLLAIGSAICDDDFRSSGRTLERLGLAGLDRAGMTKLLAEGL
;
A
#
# COMPACT_ATOMS: atom_id res chain seq x y z
N TRP A 1 -10.98 -3.64 20.31
CA TRP A 1 -10.39 -4.44 19.26
C TRP A 1 -9.03 -3.86 18.87
N ASP A 2 -7.97 -4.63 19.05
CA ASP A 2 -6.60 -4.23 18.75
C ASP A 2 -6.28 -4.64 17.31
N ILE A 3 -6.07 -3.65 16.45
CA ILE A 3 -5.81 -3.87 15.02
C ILE A 3 -4.50 -4.63 14.77
N HIS A 4 -3.50 -4.44 15.62
CA HIS A 4 -2.20 -5.09 15.47
C HIS A 4 -2.14 -6.49 16.06
N ASN A 5 -3.01 -6.81 17.00
CA ASN A 5 -3.09 -8.11 17.65
C ASN A 5 -4.30 -8.91 17.14
N GLU A 6 -5.51 -8.54 17.56
CA GLU A 6 -6.74 -9.25 17.19
C GLU A 6 -7.05 -9.09 15.70
N GLY A 7 -6.72 -7.93 15.12
CA GLY A 7 -6.91 -7.62 13.70
C GLY A 7 -5.88 -8.26 12.77
N THR A 8 -4.75 -8.71 13.29
CA THR A 8 -3.66 -9.29 12.49
C THR A 8 -3.76 -10.83 12.47
N GLN A 9 -4.92 -11.35 12.10
CA GLN A 9 -5.16 -12.78 11.95
C GLN A 9 -4.37 -13.39 10.79
N PRO A 10 -4.07 -14.70 10.79
CA PRO A 10 -3.34 -15.35 9.70
C PRO A 10 -3.92 -15.09 8.30
N SER A 11 -5.24 -15.06 8.17
CA SER A 11 -5.93 -14.75 6.90
C SER A 11 -5.70 -13.29 6.47
N VAL A 12 -5.71 -12.34 7.41
CA VAL A 12 -5.41 -10.93 7.13
C VAL A 12 -3.95 -10.79 6.70
N ARG A 13 -3.02 -11.44 7.40
CA ARG A 13 -1.59 -11.47 7.02
C ARG A 13 -1.37 -12.06 5.62
N SER A 14 -2.12 -13.10 5.26
CA SER A 14 -2.04 -13.67 3.92
C SER A 14 -2.43 -12.66 2.84
N VAL A 15 -3.48 -11.88 3.07
CA VAL A 15 -3.91 -10.82 2.13
C VAL A 15 -2.88 -9.69 2.07
N THR A 16 -2.42 -9.19 3.22
CA THR A 16 -1.46 -8.08 3.27
C THR A 16 -0.09 -8.46 2.70
N ASN A 17 0.38 -9.69 2.95
CA ASN A 17 1.62 -10.20 2.34
C ASN A 17 1.48 -10.35 0.82
N ARG A 18 0.30 -10.75 0.33
CA ARG A 18 0.06 -10.83 -1.12
C ARG A 18 0.04 -9.45 -1.75
N LEU A 19 -0.63 -8.48 -1.11
CA LEU A 19 -0.62 -7.09 -1.54
C LEU A 19 0.80 -6.52 -1.59
N ASP A 20 1.59 -6.78 -0.56
CA ASP A 20 2.98 -6.33 -0.48
C ASP A 20 3.88 -6.98 -1.54
N ALA A 21 3.66 -8.26 -1.85
CA ALA A 21 4.35 -8.93 -2.94
C ALA A 21 4.05 -8.27 -4.30
N GLU A 22 2.83 -7.80 -4.54
CA GLU A 22 2.49 -7.03 -5.74
C GLU A 22 3.23 -5.68 -5.77
N ARG A 23 3.34 -4.97 -4.65
CA ARG A 23 4.17 -3.76 -4.52
C ARG A 23 5.64 -4.03 -4.86
N VAL A 24 6.20 -5.11 -4.34
CA VAL A 24 7.59 -5.52 -4.62
C VAL A 24 7.76 -5.82 -6.11
N ALA A 25 6.85 -6.59 -6.72
CA ALA A 25 6.89 -6.91 -8.14
C ALA A 25 6.85 -5.64 -9.04
N VAL A 26 6.05 -4.65 -8.66
CA VAL A 26 6.03 -3.34 -9.35
C VAL A 26 7.38 -2.64 -9.23
N ARG A 27 7.99 -2.60 -8.03
CA ARG A 27 9.32 -2.01 -7.83
C ARG A 27 10.40 -2.70 -8.69
N GLU A 28 10.41 -4.03 -8.71
CA GLU A 28 11.33 -4.81 -9.53
C GLU A 28 11.14 -4.55 -11.03
N ALA A 29 9.90 -4.52 -11.50
CA ALA A 29 9.58 -4.19 -12.89
C ALA A 29 10.02 -2.78 -13.28
N LEU A 30 10.06 -1.85 -12.33
CA LEU A 30 10.57 -0.49 -12.51
C LEU A 30 12.11 -0.40 -12.44
N GLY A 31 12.80 -1.50 -12.12
CA GLY A 31 14.25 -1.56 -12.04
C GLY A 31 14.83 -1.23 -10.67
N TYR A 32 14.00 -1.11 -9.63
CA TYR A 32 14.50 -0.94 -8.27
C TYR A 32 15.02 -2.28 -7.72
N GLY A 33 16.26 -2.27 -7.23
CA GLY A 33 16.86 -3.41 -6.55
C GLY A 33 16.47 -3.49 -5.06
N ALA A 34 16.89 -4.59 -4.42
CA ALA A 34 16.81 -4.74 -2.96
C ALA A 34 17.60 -3.63 -2.22
N PRO A 35 17.24 -3.30 -0.97
CA PRO A 35 16.17 -3.94 -0.19
C PRO A 35 14.77 -3.43 -0.54
N HIS A 36 13.78 -4.34 -0.54
CA HIS A 36 12.38 -4.00 -0.79
C HIS A 36 11.56 -3.82 0.48
N PHE A 37 12.13 -4.20 1.64
CA PHE A 37 11.48 -4.15 2.95
C PHE A 37 10.10 -4.81 2.94
N PRO A 38 10.03 -6.15 2.73
CA PRO A 38 8.75 -6.84 2.66
C PRO A 38 8.03 -6.79 4.01
N LEU A 39 6.71 -6.64 3.96
CA LEU A 39 5.87 -6.53 5.16
C LEU A 39 5.99 -7.77 6.06
N ALA A 40 6.28 -8.94 5.50
CA ALA A 40 6.49 -10.16 6.25
C ALA A 40 7.63 -10.03 7.28
N ASP A 41 8.69 -9.29 6.95
CA ASP A 41 9.84 -9.08 7.84
C ASP A 41 9.46 -8.24 9.07
N HIS A 42 8.46 -7.37 8.94
CA HIS A 42 7.93 -6.58 10.05
C HIS A 42 7.31 -7.44 11.16
N TYR A 43 6.74 -8.59 10.81
CA TYR A 43 6.13 -9.53 11.74
C TYR A 43 7.03 -10.73 12.07
N ALA A 44 8.27 -10.76 11.58
CA ALA A 44 9.22 -11.81 11.91
C ALA A 44 9.58 -11.76 13.40
N THR A 45 9.69 -12.96 14.02
CA THR A 45 10.09 -13.07 15.41
C THR A 45 11.60 -13.15 15.58
N ASP A 46 12.32 -13.35 14.49
CA ASP A 46 13.76 -13.46 14.37
C ASP A 46 14.26 -12.52 13.27
N GLY A 47 15.43 -11.96 13.45
CA GLY A 47 16.03 -10.99 12.55
C GLY A 47 16.01 -9.55 13.08
N ASP A 48 16.60 -8.64 12.30
CA ASP A 48 16.61 -7.22 12.62
C ASP A 48 15.30 -6.57 12.16
N GLU A 49 14.58 -5.98 13.10
CA GLU A 49 13.41 -5.18 12.81
C GLU A 49 13.84 -3.85 12.21
N TRP A 50 13.67 -3.71 10.94
CA TRP A 50 14.19 -2.62 10.15
C TRP A 50 13.41 -1.31 10.27
N MET A 51 12.14 -1.33 10.66
CA MET A 51 11.27 -0.13 10.60
C MET A 51 11.07 0.53 11.96
N TYR A 52 10.67 -0.20 12.97
CA TYR A 52 10.35 0.35 14.28
C TYR A 52 11.26 -0.16 15.41
N GLY A 53 12.06 -1.19 15.13
CA GLY A 53 12.73 -1.96 16.16
C GLY A 53 11.75 -2.78 17.00
N ARG A 54 12.24 -3.83 17.61
CA ARG A 54 11.41 -4.78 18.38
C ARG A 54 10.60 -4.10 19.49
N LYS A 55 11.22 -3.16 20.20
CA LYS A 55 10.52 -2.38 21.25
C LYS A 55 9.44 -1.47 20.70
N GLY A 56 9.64 -0.89 19.52
CA GLY A 56 8.63 -0.07 18.86
C GLY A 56 7.40 -0.88 18.48
N HIS A 57 7.59 -2.10 18.00
CA HIS A 57 6.50 -3.02 17.67
C HIS A 57 5.70 -3.44 18.92
N GLU A 58 6.39 -3.80 20.00
CA GLU A 58 5.75 -4.13 21.28
C GLU A 58 4.91 -2.96 21.80
N GLN A 59 5.41 -1.73 21.71
CA GLN A 59 4.67 -0.54 22.10
C GLN A 59 3.45 -0.27 21.23
N LEU A 60 3.54 -0.50 19.92
CA LEU A 60 2.41 -0.35 19.00
C LEU A 60 1.30 -1.37 19.31
N VAL A 61 1.65 -2.62 19.57
CA VAL A 61 0.69 -3.69 19.88
C VAL A 61 -0.03 -3.44 21.21
N ASP A 62 0.63 -2.82 22.20
CA ASP A 62 0.10 -2.59 23.56
C ASP A 62 -0.26 -1.12 23.84
N SER A 63 -0.25 -0.25 22.86
CA SER A 63 -0.43 1.19 23.09
C SER A 63 -1.84 1.57 23.55
N GLY A 64 -2.85 0.75 23.31
CA GLY A 64 -4.26 1.06 23.58
C GLY A 64 -4.86 2.17 22.72
N ASP A 65 -4.02 2.89 21.98
CA ASP A 65 -4.41 4.02 21.11
C ASP A 65 -5.18 3.57 19.84
N TRP A 66 -5.20 2.26 19.58
CA TRP A 66 -5.84 1.64 18.43
C TRP A 66 -7.33 1.30 18.65
N ARG A 67 -7.91 1.73 19.76
CA ARG A 67 -9.32 1.51 20.12
C ARG A 67 -10.20 2.69 19.76
N GLU A 68 -10.06 3.18 18.56
CA GLU A 68 -10.88 4.30 18.12
C GLU A 68 -12.20 3.82 17.49
N HIS A 69 -13.22 4.68 17.54
CA HIS A 69 -14.47 4.47 16.80
C HIS A 69 -14.25 4.85 15.34
N ILE A 70 -14.19 3.85 14.46
CA ILE A 70 -13.91 4.07 13.05
C ILE A 70 -15.22 4.21 12.27
N VAL A 71 -15.43 5.38 11.66
CA VAL A 71 -16.40 5.58 10.59
C VAL A 71 -15.67 5.31 9.27
N LEU A 72 -15.78 4.09 8.76
CA LEU A 72 -14.91 3.55 7.71
C LEU A 72 -14.89 4.44 6.46
N THR A 73 -16.04 4.99 6.05
CA THR A 73 -16.15 5.84 4.85
C THR A 73 -15.43 7.19 4.96
N GLU A 74 -15.14 7.63 6.19
CA GLU A 74 -14.50 8.93 6.47
C GLU A 74 -13.08 8.77 6.99
N HIS A 75 -12.74 7.56 7.46
CA HIS A 75 -11.47 7.30 8.11
C HIS A 75 -10.29 7.48 7.15
N ARG A 76 -9.18 8.02 7.68
CA ARG A 76 -7.97 8.28 6.91
C ARG A 76 -7.44 7.03 6.19
N TYR A 77 -7.51 5.84 6.79
CA TYR A 77 -7.08 4.60 6.14
C TYR A 77 -7.88 4.27 4.88
N MET A 78 -9.13 4.69 4.82
CA MET A 78 -9.94 4.58 3.60
C MET A 78 -9.61 5.70 2.61
N ARG A 79 -9.51 6.94 3.09
CA ARG A 79 -9.35 8.12 2.22
C ARG A 79 -7.90 8.38 1.80
N GLU A 80 -6.92 8.09 2.64
CA GLU A 80 -5.51 8.29 2.33
C GLU A 80 -4.87 6.99 1.81
N ASP A 81 -4.97 5.88 2.56
CA ASP A 81 -4.26 4.66 2.22
C ASP A 81 -4.95 3.91 1.08
N THR A 82 -6.28 3.79 1.11
CA THR A 82 -7.02 3.07 0.07
C THR A 82 -7.26 3.95 -1.15
N GLN A 83 -7.96 5.07 -1.00
CA GLN A 83 -8.33 5.93 -2.14
C GLN A 83 -7.11 6.55 -2.82
N GLN A 84 -6.12 7.02 -2.09
CA GLN A 84 -4.94 7.65 -2.69
C GLN A 84 -3.79 6.65 -2.87
N GLY A 85 -3.40 5.92 -1.84
CA GLY A 85 -2.25 5.04 -1.86
C GLY A 85 -2.45 3.82 -2.75
N LEU A 86 -3.56 3.09 -2.56
CA LEU A 86 -3.82 1.88 -3.31
C LEU A 86 -4.20 2.16 -4.77
N ALA A 87 -4.95 3.24 -5.05
CA ALA A 87 -5.20 3.68 -6.42
C ALA A 87 -3.91 4.04 -7.16
N PHE A 88 -2.95 4.67 -6.45
CA PHE A 88 -1.64 4.95 -7.02
C PHE A 88 -0.86 3.67 -7.35
N LEU A 89 -0.83 2.70 -6.42
CA LEU A 89 -0.17 1.41 -6.67
C LEU A 89 -0.77 0.71 -7.90
N VAL A 90 -2.09 0.64 -8.00
CA VAL A 90 -2.79 0.01 -9.14
C VAL A 90 -2.46 0.74 -10.44
N SER A 91 -2.50 2.06 -10.45
CA SER A 91 -2.19 2.88 -11.63
C SER A 91 -0.73 2.70 -12.10
N VAL A 92 0.22 2.64 -11.15
CA VAL A 92 1.63 2.38 -11.47
C VAL A 92 1.84 0.94 -11.96
N ALA A 93 1.14 -0.04 -11.38
CA ALA A 93 1.19 -1.43 -11.81
C ALA A 93 0.70 -1.57 -13.27
N ASP A 94 -0.45 -0.97 -13.59
CA ASP A 94 -1.01 -0.94 -14.95
C ASP A 94 0.00 -0.31 -15.94
N TRP A 95 0.59 0.83 -15.58
CA TRP A 95 1.61 1.52 -16.39
C TRP A 95 2.90 0.68 -16.56
N ALA A 96 3.31 -0.04 -15.53
CA ALA A 96 4.49 -0.91 -15.56
C ALA A 96 4.23 -2.25 -16.27
N GLY A 97 2.97 -2.59 -16.58
CA GLY A 97 2.57 -3.87 -17.17
C GLY A 97 2.64 -5.03 -16.16
N VAL A 98 2.43 -4.77 -14.87
CA VAL A 98 2.49 -5.75 -13.78
C VAL A 98 1.08 -6.04 -13.27
N ALA A 99 0.73 -7.31 -13.15
CA ALA A 99 -0.55 -7.70 -12.56
C ALA A 99 -0.57 -7.44 -11.05
N ALA A 100 -1.59 -6.71 -10.58
CA ALA A 100 -1.83 -6.42 -9.16
C ALA A 100 -3.28 -6.76 -8.76
N PRO A 101 -3.67 -8.06 -8.82
CA PRO A 101 -5.07 -8.46 -8.62
C PRO A 101 -5.56 -8.23 -7.18
N THR A 102 -4.71 -8.38 -6.16
CA THR A 102 -5.08 -8.14 -4.77
C THR A 102 -5.32 -6.65 -4.54
N ALA A 103 -4.40 -5.80 -4.99
CA ALA A 103 -4.55 -4.35 -4.91
C ALA A 103 -5.82 -3.87 -5.63
N THR A 104 -6.06 -4.38 -6.85
CA THR A 104 -7.26 -4.05 -7.63
C THR A 104 -8.55 -4.49 -6.93
N GLY A 105 -8.57 -5.70 -6.36
CA GLY A 105 -9.72 -6.21 -5.62
C GLY A 105 -10.04 -5.40 -4.37
N LEU A 106 -9.02 -5.06 -3.58
CA LEU A 106 -9.18 -4.23 -2.38
C LEU A 106 -9.63 -2.81 -2.73
N LEU A 107 -9.09 -2.23 -3.82
CA LEU A 107 -9.51 -0.93 -4.31
C LEU A 107 -10.99 -0.93 -4.73
N ALA A 108 -11.45 -1.98 -5.41
CA ALA A 108 -12.85 -2.13 -5.81
C ALA A 108 -13.78 -2.27 -4.59
N ILE A 109 -13.35 -2.99 -3.54
CA ILE A 109 -14.10 -3.10 -2.28
C ILE A 109 -14.20 -1.72 -1.60
N GLY A 110 -13.08 -0.98 -1.50
CA GLY A 110 -13.08 0.38 -0.96
C GLY A 110 -14.01 1.33 -1.71
N SER A 111 -13.99 1.26 -3.05
CA SER A 111 -14.90 2.01 -3.92
C SER A 111 -16.36 1.71 -3.62
N ALA A 112 -16.71 0.43 -3.49
CA ALA A 112 -18.08 0.00 -3.20
C ALA A 112 -18.55 0.45 -1.80
N ILE A 113 -17.67 0.41 -0.79
CA ILE A 113 -17.98 0.87 0.57
C ILE A 113 -18.27 2.38 0.59
N CYS A 114 -17.55 3.15 -0.21
CA CYS A 114 -17.64 4.62 -0.20
C CYS A 114 -18.60 5.19 -1.26
N ASP A 115 -19.20 4.34 -2.09
CA ASP A 115 -20.00 4.76 -3.25
C ASP A 115 -19.25 5.79 -4.14
N ASP A 116 -17.95 5.53 -4.37
CA ASP A 116 -17.02 6.42 -5.07
C ASP A 116 -16.03 5.57 -5.88
N ASP A 117 -15.89 5.82 -7.16
CA ASP A 117 -14.93 5.11 -7.99
C ASP A 117 -13.48 5.58 -7.71
N PHE A 118 -12.79 4.88 -6.84
CA PHE A 118 -11.43 5.19 -6.46
C PHE A 118 -10.40 5.07 -7.59
N ARG A 119 -10.73 4.34 -8.68
CA ARG A 119 -9.88 4.33 -9.87
C ARG A 119 -9.87 5.68 -10.59
N SER A 120 -10.97 6.40 -10.54
CA SER A 120 -11.08 7.73 -11.17
C SER A 120 -10.89 8.88 -10.19
N SER A 121 -11.34 8.74 -8.94
CA SER A 121 -11.26 9.80 -7.92
C SER A 121 -9.96 9.78 -7.11
N GLY A 122 -9.26 8.64 -7.07
CA GLY A 122 -8.01 8.45 -6.35
C GLY A 122 -6.79 9.08 -7.03
N ARG A 123 -5.61 8.92 -6.43
CA ARG A 123 -4.35 9.36 -7.01
C ARG A 123 -3.90 8.36 -8.08
N THR A 124 -3.98 8.75 -9.35
CA THR A 124 -3.54 7.95 -10.49
C THR A 124 -2.51 8.71 -11.34
N LEU A 125 -1.77 8.01 -12.19
CA LEU A 125 -0.83 8.66 -13.11
C LEU A 125 -1.55 9.59 -14.09
N GLU A 126 -2.79 9.27 -14.49
CA GLU A 126 -3.64 10.17 -15.30
C GLU A 126 -3.92 11.46 -14.58
N ARG A 127 -4.37 11.40 -13.33
CA ARG A 127 -4.69 12.60 -12.54
C ARG A 127 -3.46 13.44 -12.21
N LEU A 128 -2.30 12.81 -12.15
CA LEU A 128 -1.00 13.49 -11.98
C LEU A 128 -0.46 14.04 -13.32
N GLY A 129 -1.10 13.74 -14.45
CA GLY A 129 -0.61 14.14 -15.77
C GLY A 129 0.61 13.35 -16.24
N LEU A 130 0.88 12.18 -15.64
CA LEU A 130 2.10 11.40 -15.86
C LEU A 130 1.88 10.14 -16.73
N ALA A 131 0.63 9.75 -16.96
CA ALA A 131 0.31 8.50 -17.68
C ALA A 131 0.86 8.44 -19.12
N GLY A 132 1.06 9.61 -19.75
CA GLY A 132 1.62 9.70 -21.10
C GLY A 132 3.15 9.59 -21.17
N LEU A 133 3.85 9.55 -20.03
CA LEU A 133 5.30 9.41 -20.01
C LEU A 133 5.70 7.94 -20.23
N ASP A 134 6.73 7.73 -21.03
CA ASP A 134 7.44 6.47 -21.09
C ASP A 134 8.43 6.34 -19.91
N ARG A 135 9.14 5.21 -19.83
CA ARG A 135 10.11 4.98 -18.74
C ARG A 135 11.24 6.02 -18.71
N ALA A 136 11.72 6.45 -19.87
CA ALA A 136 12.80 7.43 -19.96
C ALA A 136 12.31 8.80 -19.48
N GLY A 137 11.13 9.24 -19.92
CA GLY A 137 10.48 10.46 -19.47
C GLY A 137 10.20 10.47 -17.97
N MET A 138 9.71 9.35 -17.42
CA MET A 138 9.48 9.21 -15.99
C MET A 138 10.80 9.28 -15.20
N THR A 139 11.86 8.59 -15.66
CA THR A 139 13.17 8.61 -15.01
C THR A 139 13.75 10.04 -15.00
N LYS A 140 13.63 10.75 -16.12
CA LYS A 140 14.07 12.14 -16.22
C LYS A 140 13.31 13.04 -15.25
N LEU A 141 11.98 12.93 -15.22
CA LEU A 141 11.13 13.69 -14.30
C LEU A 141 11.53 13.48 -12.84
N LEU A 142 11.75 12.22 -12.43
CA LEU A 142 12.14 11.90 -11.06
C LEU A 142 13.53 12.38 -10.69
N ALA A 143 14.44 12.51 -11.66
CA ALA A 143 15.80 12.99 -11.43
C ALA A 143 15.93 14.52 -11.43
N GLU A 144 15.18 15.19 -12.29
CA GLU A 144 15.34 16.63 -12.55
C GLU A 144 14.20 17.47 -11.97
N GLY A 145 13.07 16.85 -11.65
CA GLY A 145 11.83 17.53 -11.25
C GLY A 145 10.99 17.97 -12.45
N LEU A 146 9.94 18.73 -12.15
CA LEU A 146 9.03 19.38 -13.12
C LEU A 146 9.63 20.69 -13.60
#